data_43641529e7b04d02094c482b92761571
#
_entry.id   43641529e7b04d02094c482b92761571
#
_cell.length_a   1.000
_cell.length_b   1.000
_cell.length_c   1.000
_cell.angle_alpha   90.00
_cell.angle_beta   90.00
_cell.angle_gamma   90.00
#
_symmetry.space_group_name_H-M   'P 1'
#
loop_
_entity.id
_entity.type
_entity.pdbx_description
1 polymer ?
#
loop_
_entity_poly.entity_id
_entity_poly.type
_entity_poly.pdbx_seq_one_letter_code
_entity_poly.pdbx_strand_id
1 'polypeptide(L)'
;SPPLWHIVNCAFGTQREEKGKVRLVTDDRLMKQQLQRLLSCRVDRAKFPLDLKKAIVDRASMPLGYDPMIRKGMLMVACAVVRKYHYDRNKEELSMTLEEKRADRSYQFGRLLAVLEKVERDTYREDETREPNAIRLQSRYFRRPLHTANLIERQLESAYFPRMKNPSARIWYRNLIGEIMGNLDGFSRAELEKPLEDTYLLGYYLQRSELYRSKKQMDQQEENRS
;
A
#
# COMPACT_ATOMS: atom_id res chain seq x y z
N SER A 1 -4.46 -3.02 -17.59
CA SER A 1 -5.53 -2.49 -16.71
C SER A 1 -6.31 -3.64 -16.12
N PRO A 2 -6.73 -3.56 -14.85
CA PRO A 2 -7.55 -4.60 -14.26
C PRO A 2 -8.92 -4.68 -14.97
N PRO A 3 -9.56 -5.86 -15.03
CA PRO A 3 -10.91 -6.01 -15.55
C PRO A 3 -11.90 -5.10 -14.80
N LEU A 4 -12.88 -4.54 -15.52
CA LEU A 4 -13.82 -3.57 -14.92
C LEU A 4 -14.62 -4.16 -13.73
N TRP A 5 -15.02 -5.43 -13.81
CA TRP A 5 -15.71 -6.12 -12.71
C TRP A 5 -14.82 -6.26 -11.44
N HIS A 6 -13.48 -6.38 -11.61
CA HIS A 6 -12.55 -6.37 -10.49
C HIS A 6 -12.52 -5.02 -9.77
N ILE A 7 -12.57 -3.92 -10.54
CA ILE A 7 -12.66 -2.56 -9.99
C ILE A 7 -13.93 -2.41 -9.15
N VAL A 8 -15.08 -2.87 -9.66
CA VAL A 8 -16.36 -2.82 -8.94
C VAL A 8 -16.33 -3.67 -7.67
N ASN A 9 -15.79 -4.89 -7.75
CA ASN A 9 -15.66 -5.76 -6.58
C ASN A 9 -14.74 -5.16 -5.51
N CYS A 10 -13.63 -4.54 -5.90
CA CYS A 10 -12.75 -3.84 -4.95
C CYS A 10 -13.44 -2.63 -4.29
N ALA A 11 -14.35 -1.95 -5.00
CA ALA A 11 -15.06 -0.81 -4.44
C ALA A 11 -16.23 -1.21 -3.52
N PHE A 12 -17.00 -2.23 -3.87
CA PHE A 12 -18.30 -2.50 -3.27
C PHE A 12 -18.51 -3.96 -2.83
N GLY A 13 -17.64 -4.90 -3.24
CA GLY A 13 -17.81 -6.32 -2.95
C GLY A 13 -17.66 -6.64 -1.46
N THR A 14 -18.43 -7.61 -0.98
CA THR A 14 -18.23 -8.24 0.33
C THR A 14 -17.37 -9.48 0.19
N GLN A 15 -16.56 -9.77 1.22
CA GLN A 15 -15.75 -10.97 1.26
C GLN A 15 -16.68 -12.19 1.49
N ARG A 16 -16.59 -13.18 0.61
CA ARG A 16 -17.33 -14.45 0.72
C ARG A 16 -16.38 -15.60 0.46
N GLU A 17 -16.58 -16.69 1.17
CA GLU A 17 -15.91 -17.95 0.94
C GLU A 17 -16.79 -18.87 0.11
N GLU A 18 -16.30 -19.31 -1.05
CA GLU A 18 -16.97 -20.24 -1.94
C GLU A 18 -15.98 -21.33 -2.38
N LYS A 19 -16.32 -22.59 -2.10
CA LYS A 19 -15.49 -23.76 -2.45
C LYS A 19 -14.04 -23.64 -1.97
N GLY A 20 -13.84 -23.18 -0.73
CA GLY A 20 -12.51 -23.00 -0.14
C GLY A 20 -11.69 -21.83 -0.70
N LYS A 21 -12.34 -20.94 -1.49
CA LYS A 21 -11.69 -19.73 -2.01
C LYS A 21 -12.41 -18.50 -1.53
N VAL A 22 -11.63 -17.55 -1.01
CA VAL A 22 -12.15 -16.26 -0.56
C VAL A 22 -12.15 -15.28 -1.74
N ARG A 23 -13.29 -14.60 -1.97
CA ARG A 23 -13.47 -13.65 -3.06
C ARG A 23 -14.23 -12.41 -2.60
N LEU A 24 -14.05 -11.29 -3.31
CA LEU A 24 -14.96 -10.15 -3.21
C LEU A 24 -16.09 -10.32 -4.22
N VAL A 25 -17.31 -10.23 -3.74
CA VAL A 25 -18.54 -10.39 -4.55
C VAL A 25 -19.44 -9.18 -4.33
N THR A 26 -19.81 -8.53 -5.40
CA THR A 26 -20.78 -7.42 -5.43
C THR A 26 -22.15 -7.96 -5.85
N ASP A 27 -23.20 -7.40 -5.30
CA ASP A 27 -24.57 -7.67 -5.74
C ASP A 27 -24.74 -7.46 -7.26
N ASP A 28 -25.49 -8.33 -7.94
CA ASP A 28 -25.61 -8.31 -9.41
C ASP A 28 -26.20 -7.02 -9.97
N ARG A 29 -27.16 -6.41 -9.25
CA ARG A 29 -27.79 -5.15 -9.67
C ARG A 29 -26.77 -4.01 -9.61
N LEU A 30 -26.04 -3.90 -8.51
CA LEU A 30 -25.00 -2.92 -8.32
C LEU A 30 -23.85 -3.16 -9.30
N MET A 31 -23.44 -4.41 -9.51
CA MET A 31 -22.41 -4.77 -10.49
C MET A 31 -22.79 -4.26 -11.89
N LYS A 32 -23.99 -4.58 -12.37
CA LYS A 32 -24.48 -4.14 -13.69
C LYS A 32 -24.48 -2.62 -13.81
N GLN A 33 -25.01 -1.92 -12.81
CA GLN A 33 -25.06 -0.46 -12.78
C GLN A 33 -23.66 0.17 -12.88
N GLN A 34 -22.71 -0.31 -12.09
CA GLN A 34 -21.35 0.25 -12.07
C GLN A 34 -20.55 -0.13 -13.32
N LEU A 35 -20.75 -1.32 -13.88
CA LEU A 35 -20.15 -1.72 -15.16
C LEU A 35 -20.64 -0.84 -16.30
N GLN A 36 -21.94 -0.57 -16.40
CA GLN A 36 -22.49 0.33 -17.41
C GLN A 36 -21.87 1.72 -17.31
N ARG A 37 -21.74 2.25 -16.09
CA ARG A 37 -21.12 3.54 -15.83
C ARG A 37 -19.65 3.59 -16.25
N LEU A 38 -18.86 2.56 -15.92
CA LEU A 38 -17.45 2.46 -16.31
C LEU A 38 -17.28 2.30 -17.82
N LEU A 39 -18.16 1.53 -18.47
CA LEU A 39 -18.17 1.37 -19.92
C LEU A 39 -18.48 2.68 -20.63
N SER A 40 -19.50 3.44 -20.17
CA SER A 40 -19.81 4.76 -20.70
C SER A 40 -18.63 5.71 -20.56
N CYS A 41 -17.98 5.76 -19.39
CA CYS A 41 -16.77 6.56 -19.21
C CYS A 41 -15.67 6.19 -20.20
N ARG A 42 -15.51 4.90 -20.52
CA ARG A 42 -14.50 4.43 -21.48
C ARG A 42 -14.85 4.79 -22.92
N VAL A 43 -16.11 4.63 -23.33
CA VAL A 43 -16.61 4.93 -24.67
C VAL A 43 -16.56 6.44 -24.93
N ASP A 44 -17.06 7.23 -24.00
CA ASP A 44 -17.15 8.69 -24.10
C ASP A 44 -15.82 9.40 -23.77
N ARG A 45 -14.75 8.64 -23.50
CA ARG A 45 -13.46 9.16 -23.03
C ARG A 45 -13.59 10.09 -21.82
N ALA A 46 -14.61 9.86 -21.00
CA ALA A 46 -14.86 10.63 -19.79
C ALA A 46 -13.82 10.31 -18.72
N LYS A 47 -13.61 11.27 -17.80
CA LYS A 47 -12.68 11.11 -16.67
C LYS A 47 -13.16 10.03 -15.71
N PHE A 48 -12.23 9.27 -15.13
CA PHE A 48 -12.53 8.22 -14.15
C PHE A 48 -13.36 8.79 -12.97
N PRO A 49 -14.43 8.11 -12.51
CA PRO A 49 -15.33 8.63 -11.48
C PRO A 49 -14.64 8.80 -10.12
N LEU A 50 -14.78 9.99 -9.53
CA LEU A 50 -14.14 10.33 -8.25
C LEU A 50 -14.67 9.47 -7.09
N ASP A 51 -15.98 9.24 -7.02
CA ASP A 51 -16.61 8.44 -5.97
C ASP A 51 -16.13 6.99 -5.98
N LEU A 52 -15.97 6.41 -7.16
CA LEU A 52 -15.42 5.06 -7.31
C LEU A 52 -13.93 5.00 -6.89
N LYS A 53 -13.14 6.01 -7.28
CA LYS A 53 -11.75 6.14 -6.83
C LYS A 53 -11.69 6.22 -5.30
N LYS A 54 -12.50 7.08 -4.69
CA LYS A 54 -12.55 7.22 -3.22
C LYS A 54 -12.91 5.91 -2.54
N ALA A 55 -13.96 5.21 -3.01
CA ALA A 55 -14.38 3.94 -2.43
C ALA A 55 -13.26 2.88 -2.44
N ILE A 56 -12.51 2.79 -3.54
CA ILE A 56 -11.39 1.85 -3.66
C ILE A 56 -10.23 2.24 -2.74
N VAL A 57 -9.85 3.53 -2.71
CA VAL A 57 -8.76 4.04 -1.88
C VAL A 57 -9.08 3.86 -0.39
N ASP A 58 -10.29 4.20 0.03
CA ASP A 58 -10.73 4.06 1.43
C ASP A 58 -10.65 2.60 1.89
N ARG A 59 -11.11 1.67 1.06
CA ARG A 59 -11.06 0.24 1.39
C ARG A 59 -9.64 -0.32 1.40
N ALA A 60 -8.80 0.06 0.45
CA ALA A 60 -7.39 -0.34 0.43
C ALA A 60 -6.60 0.24 1.62
N SER A 61 -7.06 1.36 2.19
CA SER A 61 -6.48 2.01 3.38
C SER A 61 -6.96 1.41 4.71
N MET A 62 -7.97 0.52 4.66
CA MET A 62 -8.53 -0.19 5.83
C MET A 62 -8.41 -1.70 5.63
N PRO A 63 -7.18 -2.27 5.68
CA PRO A 63 -6.93 -3.64 5.25
C PRO A 63 -7.40 -4.71 6.26
N LEU A 64 -7.75 -4.33 7.49
CA LEU A 64 -8.16 -5.30 8.51
C LEU A 64 -9.49 -5.97 8.17
N GLY A 65 -9.58 -7.26 8.48
CA GLY A 65 -10.77 -8.08 8.21
C GLY A 65 -10.80 -8.70 6.81
N TYR A 66 -9.85 -8.36 5.93
CA TYR A 66 -9.72 -8.98 4.61
C TYR A 66 -8.64 -10.07 4.59
N ASP A 67 -8.91 -11.13 3.85
CA ASP A 67 -7.92 -12.15 3.52
C ASP A 67 -6.65 -11.52 2.89
N PRO A 68 -5.43 -12.00 3.19
CA PRO A 68 -4.19 -11.44 2.66
C PRO A 68 -4.13 -11.37 1.12
N MET A 69 -4.69 -12.36 0.40
CA MET A 69 -4.73 -12.35 -1.06
C MET A 69 -5.72 -11.30 -1.59
N ILE A 70 -6.86 -11.14 -0.91
CA ILE A 70 -7.82 -10.06 -1.20
C ILE A 70 -7.16 -8.69 -1.01
N ARG A 71 -6.47 -8.48 0.11
CA ARG A 71 -5.74 -7.23 0.39
C ARG A 71 -4.74 -6.89 -0.71
N LYS A 72 -3.95 -7.88 -1.14
CA LYS A 72 -2.99 -7.71 -2.23
C LYS A 72 -3.69 -7.31 -3.54
N GLY A 73 -4.77 -7.98 -3.89
CA GLY A 73 -5.57 -7.67 -5.08
C GLY A 73 -6.18 -6.27 -5.03
N MET A 74 -6.75 -5.89 -3.88
CA MET A 74 -7.31 -4.55 -3.66
C MET A 74 -6.24 -3.46 -3.81
N LEU A 75 -5.04 -3.65 -3.26
CA LEU A 75 -3.94 -2.70 -3.38
C LEU A 75 -3.50 -2.52 -4.83
N MET A 76 -3.37 -3.61 -5.59
CA MET A 76 -3.01 -3.55 -7.01
C MET A 76 -4.06 -2.79 -7.84
N VAL A 77 -5.36 -3.05 -7.59
CA VAL A 77 -6.46 -2.35 -8.26
C VAL A 77 -6.47 -0.87 -7.86
N ALA A 78 -6.27 -0.56 -6.58
CA ALA A 78 -6.21 0.81 -6.09
C ALA A 78 -5.08 1.61 -6.77
N CYS A 79 -3.87 1.04 -6.87
CA CYS A 79 -2.75 1.67 -7.57
C CYS A 79 -3.08 1.94 -9.06
N ALA A 80 -3.68 0.98 -9.76
CA ALA A 80 -4.07 1.16 -11.16
C ALA A 80 -5.13 2.26 -11.33
N VAL A 81 -6.11 2.31 -10.42
CA VAL A 81 -7.18 3.33 -10.43
C VAL A 81 -6.63 4.72 -10.09
N VAL A 82 -5.76 4.84 -9.10
CA VAL A 82 -5.09 6.09 -8.73
C VAL A 82 -4.31 6.65 -9.92
N ARG A 83 -3.49 5.82 -10.57
CA ARG A 83 -2.75 6.22 -11.78
C ARG A 83 -3.69 6.72 -12.90
N LYS A 84 -4.73 5.95 -13.19
CA LYS A 84 -5.71 6.33 -14.22
C LYS A 84 -6.40 7.64 -13.89
N TYR A 85 -6.79 7.82 -12.63
CA TYR A 85 -7.44 9.04 -12.15
C TYR A 85 -6.55 10.29 -12.32
N HIS A 86 -5.28 10.21 -11.89
CA HIS A 86 -4.32 11.32 -12.03
C HIS A 86 -4.03 11.63 -13.49
N TYR A 87 -3.85 10.60 -14.33
CA TYR A 87 -3.67 10.80 -15.76
C TYR A 87 -4.88 11.50 -16.40
N ASP A 88 -6.10 11.08 -16.10
CA ASP A 88 -7.32 11.65 -16.69
C ASP A 88 -7.56 13.10 -16.25
N ARG A 89 -7.16 13.44 -15.05
CA ARG A 89 -7.41 14.75 -14.45
C ARG A 89 -6.30 15.76 -14.65
N ASN A 90 -5.09 15.36 -14.37
CA ASN A 90 -3.93 16.24 -14.27
C ASN A 90 -2.93 16.02 -15.40
N LYS A 91 -3.13 14.99 -16.23
CA LYS A 91 -2.15 14.48 -17.21
C LYS A 91 -0.83 14.08 -16.53
N GLU A 92 -0.90 13.74 -15.25
CA GLU A 92 0.25 13.27 -14.48
C GLU A 92 0.44 11.77 -14.73
N GLU A 93 1.57 11.41 -15.31
CA GLU A 93 1.94 10.01 -15.54
C GLU A 93 2.67 9.46 -14.32
N LEU A 94 1.94 8.70 -13.48
CA LEU A 94 2.52 8.07 -12.30
C LEU A 94 3.24 6.77 -12.68
N SER A 95 4.54 6.70 -12.38
CA SER A 95 5.39 5.54 -12.65
C SER A 95 4.95 4.29 -11.87
N MET A 96 5.24 3.11 -12.44
CA MET A 96 5.18 1.81 -11.74
C MET A 96 6.54 1.30 -11.31
N THR A 97 7.58 2.12 -11.43
CA THR A 97 8.89 1.90 -10.81
C THR A 97 9.03 2.74 -9.56
N LEU A 98 9.82 2.26 -8.59
CA LEU A 98 10.07 3.00 -7.36
C LEU A 98 10.85 4.29 -7.66
N GLU A 99 10.30 5.43 -7.29
CA GLU A 99 10.90 6.75 -7.39
C GLU A 99 11.34 7.21 -5.99
N GLU A 100 12.58 6.93 -5.61
CA GLU A 100 13.07 7.15 -4.25
C GLU A 100 13.00 8.62 -3.82
N LYS A 101 13.27 9.54 -4.73
CA LYS A 101 13.33 11.00 -4.47
C LYS A 101 12.08 11.76 -4.93
N ARG A 102 10.95 11.06 -5.18
CA ARG A 102 9.72 11.72 -5.58
C ARG A 102 9.29 12.76 -4.53
N ALA A 103 9.14 14.00 -4.95
CA ALA A 103 8.73 15.13 -4.11
C ALA A 103 7.20 15.11 -3.85
N ASP A 104 6.69 14.00 -3.34
CA ASP A 104 5.28 13.79 -2.98
C ASP A 104 5.24 13.23 -1.56
N ARG A 105 4.75 14.03 -0.63
CA ARG A 105 4.66 13.71 0.79
C ARG A 105 3.93 12.39 1.04
N SER A 106 2.77 12.22 0.42
CA SER A 106 1.94 11.02 0.63
C SER A 106 2.63 9.77 0.10
N TYR A 107 3.29 9.88 -1.05
CA TYR A 107 4.09 8.80 -1.62
C TYR A 107 5.25 8.39 -0.67
N GLN A 108 5.99 9.34 -0.11
CA GLN A 108 7.09 9.05 0.82
C GLN A 108 6.58 8.39 2.11
N PHE A 109 5.45 8.87 2.67
CA PHE A 109 4.82 8.18 3.80
C PHE A 109 4.35 6.77 3.45
N GLY A 110 3.92 6.52 2.21
CA GLY A 110 3.61 5.18 1.73
C GLY A 110 4.84 4.28 1.73
N ARG A 111 5.98 4.75 1.22
CA ARG A 111 7.27 4.06 1.27
C ARG A 111 7.65 3.71 2.72
N LEU A 112 7.57 4.70 3.61
CA LEU A 112 7.89 4.52 5.03
C LEU A 112 7.03 3.40 5.65
N LEU A 113 5.72 3.41 5.43
CA LEU A 113 4.82 2.37 5.95
C LEU A 113 5.21 0.96 5.51
N ALA A 114 5.64 0.80 4.25
CA ALA A 114 6.10 -0.49 3.73
C ALA A 114 7.37 -0.99 4.42
N VAL A 115 8.31 -0.08 4.72
CA VAL A 115 9.55 -0.41 5.45
C VAL A 115 9.22 -0.79 6.90
N LEU A 116 8.38 -0.01 7.58
CA LEU A 116 7.95 -0.29 8.96
C LEU A 116 7.28 -1.66 9.08
N GLU A 117 6.36 -2.00 8.17
CA GLU A 117 5.75 -3.33 8.10
C GLU A 117 6.80 -4.43 7.90
N LYS A 118 7.75 -4.21 6.99
CA LYS A 118 8.77 -5.22 6.68
C LYS A 118 9.68 -5.51 7.85
N VAL A 119 10.11 -4.48 8.60
CA VAL A 119 10.90 -4.64 9.83
C VAL A 119 10.15 -5.48 10.86
N GLU A 120 8.87 -5.21 11.08
CA GLU A 120 8.04 -5.98 12.00
C GLU A 120 7.94 -7.45 11.58
N ARG A 121 7.70 -7.73 10.30
CA ARG A 121 7.63 -9.09 9.76
C ARG A 121 8.96 -9.83 9.85
N ASP A 122 10.08 -9.17 9.59
CA ASP A 122 11.40 -9.81 9.65
C ASP A 122 11.84 -10.09 11.09
N THR A 123 11.36 -9.31 12.05
CA THR A 123 11.62 -9.55 13.49
C THR A 123 10.82 -10.74 14.03
N TYR A 124 9.60 -10.93 13.56
CA TYR A 124 8.69 -11.98 14.04
C TYR A 124 8.42 -13.06 13.00
N ARG A 125 9.43 -13.47 12.25
CA ARG A 125 9.31 -14.49 11.18
C ARG A 125 8.68 -15.81 11.63
N GLU A 126 8.83 -16.16 12.89
CA GLU A 126 8.34 -17.43 13.46
C GLU A 126 6.83 -17.37 13.80
N ASP A 127 6.24 -16.16 13.84
CA ASP A 127 4.82 -15.94 14.12
C ASP A 127 4.13 -15.31 12.90
N GLU A 128 3.84 -16.12 11.91
CA GLU A 128 3.15 -15.69 10.68
C GLU A 128 1.71 -15.23 10.93
N THR A 129 1.13 -15.59 12.07
CA THR A 129 -0.25 -15.24 12.44
C THR A 129 -0.36 -13.81 12.97
N ARG A 130 0.76 -13.23 13.40
CA ARG A 130 0.80 -11.88 13.96
C ARG A 130 0.66 -10.82 12.86
N GLU A 131 -0.42 -10.04 12.94
CA GLU A 131 -0.59 -8.88 12.08
C GLU A 131 0.35 -7.74 12.53
N PRO A 132 1.21 -7.19 11.65
CA PRO A 132 2.08 -6.07 11.98
C PRO A 132 1.30 -4.84 12.48
N ASN A 133 1.88 -4.08 13.42
CA ASN A 133 1.30 -2.83 13.88
C ASN A 133 1.14 -1.82 12.74
N ALA A 134 2.06 -1.80 11.78
CA ALA A 134 1.95 -0.98 10.57
C ALA A 134 0.62 -1.22 9.83
N ILE A 135 0.18 -2.48 9.74
CA ILE A 135 -1.11 -2.84 9.13
C ILE A 135 -2.27 -2.51 10.08
N ARG A 136 -2.17 -2.86 11.37
CA ARG A 136 -3.23 -2.57 12.35
C ARG A 136 -3.50 -1.07 12.51
N LEU A 137 -2.48 -0.24 12.36
CA LEU A 137 -2.56 1.21 12.49
C LEU A 137 -2.71 1.93 11.15
N GLN A 138 -2.82 1.22 10.02
CA GLN A 138 -2.82 1.83 8.68
C GLN A 138 -3.90 2.91 8.51
N SER A 139 -5.12 2.70 9.00
CA SER A 139 -6.18 3.70 8.91
C SER A 139 -5.87 4.96 9.75
N ARG A 140 -5.21 4.79 10.90
CA ARG A 140 -4.72 5.90 11.72
C ARG A 140 -3.54 6.58 11.05
N TYR A 141 -2.64 5.82 10.46
CA TYR A 141 -1.50 6.31 9.70
C TYR A 141 -1.96 7.19 8.52
N PHE A 142 -2.98 6.76 7.80
CA PHE A 142 -3.57 7.54 6.72
C PHE A 142 -4.08 8.91 7.18
N ARG A 143 -4.70 8.99 8.37
CA ARG A 143 -5.29 10.23 8.91
C ARG A 143 -4.28 11.13 9.63
N ARG A 144 -3.26 10.56 10.29
CA ARG A 144 -2.25 11.25 11.09
C ARG A 144 -0.87 10.61 10.86
N PRO A 145 -0.28 10.85 9.67
CA PRO A 145 0.88 10.07 9.24
C PRO A 145 2.10 10.26 10.12
N LEU A 146 2.55 11.48 10.38
CA LEU A 146 3.74 11.74 11.17
C LEU A 146 3.61 11.22 12.60
N HIS A 147 2.48 11.51 13.27
CA HIS A 147 2.26 11.04 14.63
C HIS A 147 2.27 9.51 14.71
N THR A 148 1.63 8.84 13.75
CA THR A 148 1.55 7.37 13.75
C THR A 148 2.87 6.74 13.34
N ALA A 149 3.63 7.33 12.39
CA ALA A 149 4.96 6.90 12.03
C ALA A 149 5.89 6.93 13.25
N ASN A 150 5.96 8.05 13.97
CA ASN A 150 6.78 8.20 15.17
C ASN A 150 6.41 7.19 16.27
N LEU A 151 5.13 6.84 16.41
CA LEU A 151 4.70 5.80 17.34
C LEU A 151 5.26 4.43 16.96
N ILE A 152 5.18 4.06 15.68
CA ILE A 152 5.68 2.78 15.18
C ILE A 152 7.22 2.77 15.27
N GLU A 153 7.90 3.83 14.88
CA GLU A 153 9.37 3.94 14.96
C GLU A 153 9.89 3.75 16.39
N ARG A 154 9.23 4.35 17.39
CA ARG A 154 9.60 4.13 18.80
C ARG A 154 9.48 2.66 19.19
N GLN A 155 8.47 1.96 18.68
CA GLN A 155 8.34 0.52 18.92
C GLN A 155 9.43 -0.28 18.19
N LEU A 156 9.85 0.13 16.97
CA LEU A 156 10.95 -0.50 16.26
C LEU A 156 12.24 -0.39 17.07
N GLU A 157 12.58 0.80 17.56
CA GLU A 157 13.81 1.04 18.32
C GLU A 157 13.81 0.31 19.66
N SER A 158 12.69 0.32 20.40
CA SER A 158 12.62 -0.25 21.74
C SER A 158 12.43 -1.76 21.78
N ALA A 159 11.74 -2.34 20.79
CA ALA A 159 11.31 -3.73 20.85
C ALA A 159 11.77 -4.58 19.67
N TYR A 160 11.81 -4.06 18.44
CA TYR A 160 12.01 -4.88 17.24
C TYR A 160 13.48 -4.97 16.84
N PHE A 161 14.18 -3.85 16.72
CA PHE A 161 15.59 -3.85 16.38
C PHE A 161 16.48 -4.59 17.38
N PRO A 162 16.24 -4.53 18.71
CA PRO A 162 17.00 -5.37 19.66
C PRO A 162 16.83 -6.88 19.46
N ARG A 163 15.66 -7.30 18.95
CA ARG A 163 15.35 -8.71 18.69
C ARG A 163 15.80 -9.19 17.30
N MET A 164 16.13 -8.28 16.41
CA MET A 164 16.55 -8.63 15.05
C MET A 164 17.91 -9.32 15.06
N LYS A 165 17.94 -10.59 14.65
CA LYS A 165 19.14 -11.46 14.69
C LYS A 165 20.28 -10.97 13.78
N ASN A 166 19.94 -10.26 12.67
CA ASN A 166 20.94 -9.78 11.73
C ASN A 166 21.25 -8.29 11.95
N PRO A 167 22.45 -7.93 12.49
CA PRO A 167 22.84 -6.55 12.71
C PRO A 167 22.94 -5.71 11.42
N SER A 168 23.40 -6.32 10.32
CA SER A 168 23.53 -5.62 9.03
C SER A 168 22.15 -5.21 8.48
N ALA A 169 21.15 -6.10 8.60
CA ALA A 169 19.78 -5.77 8.23
C ALA A 169 19.22 -4.61 9.06
N ARG A 170 19.51 -4.58 10.36
CA ARG A 170 19.10 -3.48 11.25
C ARG A 170 19.68 -2.15 10.82
N ILE A 171 20.98 -2.09 10.51
CA ILE A 171 21.64 -0.87 10.02
C ILE A 171 21.03 -0.44 8.69
N TRP A 172 20.83 -1.38 7.79
CA TRP A 172 20.23 -1.12 6.49
C TRP A 172 18.82 -0.51 6.60
N TYR A 173 17.95 -1.09 7.46
CA TYR A 173 16.61 -0.54 7.66
C TYR A 173 16.62 0.85 8.27
N ARG A 174 17.52 1.13 9.24
CA ARG A 174 17.67 2.47 9.81
C ARG A 174 18.08 3.49 8.75
N ASN A 175 19.03 3.13 7.90
CA ASN A 175 19.48 4.01 6.82
C ASN A 175 18.33 4.28 5.82
N LEU A 176 17.58 3.26 5.44
CA LEU A 176 16.44 3.41 4.53
C LEU A 176 15.33 4.27 5.13
N ILE A 177 15.00 4.09 6.42
CA ILE A 177 14.05 4.94 7.14
C ILE A 177 14.56 6.39 7.17
N GLY A 178 15.83 6.59 7.52
CA GLY A 178 16.46 7.91 7.52
C GLY A 178 16.45 8.61 6.16
N GLU A 179 16.70 7.88 5.08
CA GLU A 179 16.61 8.40 3.71
C GLU A 179 15.18 8.86 3.37
N ILE A 180 14.18 8.02 3.65
CA ILE A 180 12.79 8.37 3.38
C ILE A 180 12.33 9.56 4.21
N MET A 181 12.71 9.61 5.49
CA MET A 181 12.42 10.76 6.36
C MET A 181 13.11 12.03 5.86
N GLY A 182 14.36 11.94 5.39
CA GLY A 182 15.08 13.06 4.78
C GLY A 182 14.37 13.64 3.54
N ASN A 183 13.67 12.80 2.76
CA ASN A 183 12.85 13.29 1.65
C ASN A 183 11.60 14.07 2.11
N LEU A 184 11.26 14.01 3.41
CA LEU A 184 10.14 14.74 4.01
C LEU A 184 10.57 16.07 4.67
N ASP A 185 11.87 16.34 4.80
CA ASP A 185 12.40 17.54 5.47
C ASP A 185 12.00 18.87 4.81
N GLY A 186 11.61 18.82 3.51
CA GLY A 186 11.11 19.98 2.78
C GLY A 186 9.70 20.42 3.14
N PHE A 187 8.95 19.61 3.90
CA PHE A 187 7.57 19.88 4.30
C PHE A 187 7.49 20.42 5.73
N SER A 188 6.63 21.41 5.95
CA SER A 188 6.35 21.91 7.30
C SER A 188 5.68 20.83 8.15
N ARG A 189 5.83 20.94 9.48
CA ARG A 189 5.18 20.01 10.41
C ARG A 189 3.66 19.95 10.22
N ALA A 190 3.03 21.08 9.93
CA ALA A 190 1.60 21.16 9.66
C ALA A 190 1.20 20.38 8.40
N GLU A 191 2.04 20.40 7.37
CA GLU A 191 1.83 19.58 6.16
C GLU A 191 2.03 18.10 6.45
N LEU A 192 3.06 17.74 7.20
CA LEU A 192 3.34 16.34 7.56
C LEU A 192 2.22 15.70 8.39
N GLU A 193 1.44 16.48 9.13
CA GLU A 193 0.30 15.97 9.91
C GLU A 193 -1.04 15.92 9.14
N LYS A 194 -1.10 16.48 7.92
CA LYS A 194 -2.32 16.38 7.10
C LYS A 194 -2.59 14.92 6.70
N PRO A 195 -3.86 14.51 6.55
CA PRO A 195 -4.19 13.20 6.00
C PRO A 195 -3.45 12.92 4.69
N LEU A 196 -3.13 11.66 4.46
CA LEU A 196 -2.45 11.25 3.23
C LEU A 196 -3.40 11.33 2.03
N GLU A 197 -2.84 11.61 0.87
CA GLU A 197 -3.51 11.49 -0.41
C GLU A 197 -3.33 10.09 -0.97
N ASP A 198 -4.06 9.77 -2.03
CA ASP A 198 -4.12 8.42 -2.62
C ASP A 198 -2.77 7.91 -3.17
N THR A 199 -1.83 8.81 -3.49
CA THR A 199 -0.48 8.46 -3.96
C THR A 199 0.33 7.67 -2.93
N TYR A 200 -0.05 7.70 -1.64
CA TYR A 200 0.61 6.87 -0.63
C TYR A 200 0.47 5.37 -0.92
N LEU A 201 -0.64 4.92 -1.55
CA LEU A 201 -0.81 3.53 -1.94
C LEU A 201 0.23 3.09 -2.97
N LEU A 202 0.60 4.00 -3.90
CA LEU A 202 1.69 3.74 -4.86
C LEU A 202 3.03 3.61 -4.16
N GLY A 203 3.37 4.57 -3.30
CA GLY A 203 4.61 4.52 -2.52
C GLY A 203 4.73 3.23 -1.70
N TYR A 204 3.66 2.87 -1.01
CA TYR A 204 3.58 1.62 -0.23
C TYR A 204 3.73 0.38 -1.10
N TYR A 205 2.98 0.28 -2.20
CA TYR A 205 3.02 -0.88 -3.09
C TYR A 205 4.39 -1.06 -3.74
N LEU A 206 4.99 0.01 -4.25
CA LEU A 206 6.25 -0.05 -4.97
C LEU A 206 7.42 -0.35 -4.04
N GLN A 207 7.49 0.32 -2.88
CA GLN A 207 8.51 0.04 -1.88
C GLN A 207 8.39 -1.39 -1.33
N ARG A 208 7.17 -1.83 -1.05
CA ARG A 208 6.93 -3.21 -0.60
C ARG A 208 7.36 -4.22 -1.66
N SER A 209 7.03 -4.00 -2.93
CA SER A 209 7.43 -4.89 -4.02
C SER A 209 8.94 -5.00 -4.14
N GLU A 210 9.66 -3.88 -3.99
CA GLU A 210 11.12 -3.85 -4.02
C GLU A 210 11.73 -4.65 -2.85
N LEU A 211 11.25 -4.42 -1.62
CA LEU A 211 11.73 -5.13 -0.43
C LEU A 211 11.57 -6.66 -0.51
N TYR A 212 10.50 -7.12 -1.14
CA TYR A 212 10.27 -8.57 -1.30
C TYR A 212 10.97 -9.16 -2.53
N ARG A 213 11.28 -8.38 -3.55
CA ARG A 213 12.05 -8.79 -4.72
C ARG A 213 13.52 -9.01 -4.35
N SER A 214 14.11 -8.08 -3.64
CA SER A 214 15.51 -8.16 -3.18
C SER A 214 15.75 -9.40 -2.32
N LYS A 215 14.80 -9.75 -1.44
CA LYS A 215 14.87 -10.95 -0.62
C LYS A 215 14.92 -12.23 -1.47
N LYS A 216 14.02 -12.36 -2.46
CA LYS A 216 14.00 -13.55 -3.33
C LYS A 216 15.31 -13.74 -4.10
N GLN A 217 15.94 -12.65 -4.52
CA GLN A 217 17.24 -12.71 -5.21
C GLN A 217 18.37 -13.14 -4.28
N MET A 218 18.35 -12.71 -3.02
CA MET A 218 19.32 -13.14 -2.00
C MET A 218 19.15 -14.63 -1.66
N ASP A 219 17.91 -15.07 -1.40
CA ASP A 219 17.61 -16.48 -1.10
C ASP A 219 18.05 -17.41 -2.25
N GLN A 220 17.82 -17.03 -3.51
CA GLN A 220 18.28 -17.77 -4.70
C GLN A 220 19.80 -17.81 -4.86
N GLN A 221 20.51 -16.76 -4.46
CA GLN A 221 21.98 -16.73 -4.49
C GLN A 221 22.60 -17.60 -3.39
N GLU A 222 21.96 -17.72 -2.24
CA GLU A 222 22.38 -18.60 -1.15
C GLU A 222 22.15 -20.08 -1.54
N GLU A 223 21.00 -20.43 -2.12
CA GLU A 223 20.72 -21.78 -2.62
C GLU A 223 21.69 -22.23 -3.73
N ASN A 224 22.11 -21.31 -4.61
CA ASN A 224 23.06 -21.61 -5.68
C ASN A 224 24.54 -21.71 -5.19
N ARG A 225 24.81 -21.36 -3.93
CA ARG A 225 26.14 -21.47 -3.31
C ARG A 225 26.29 -22.68 -2.40
N SER A 226 25.21 -23.42 -2.15
CA SER A 226 25.18 -24.66 -1.34
C SER A 226 25.26 -25.88 -2.20
#